data_c1ca84849d73407c239fea43704341e7
#
_entry.id   c1ca84849d73407c239fea43704341e7
#
_cell.length_a   1.000
_cell.length_b   1.000
_cell.length_c   1.000
_cell.angle_alpha   90.00
_cell.angle_beta   90.00
_cell.angle_gamma   90.00
#
_symmetry.space_group_name_H-M   'P 1'
#
loop_
_entity.id
_entity.type
_entity.pdbx_description
1 polymer ?
#
loop_
_entity_poly.entity_id
_entity_poly.type
_entity_poly.pdbx_seq_one_letter_code
_entity_poly.pdbx_strand_id
1 'polypeptide(L)'
;FVCLRTYSQFALKRIEFLINLLLYMENKEIKEMVKQKYSVLALQNDNQSSCCGSDNVYNIMNEDYSQLDGYEADADLGLGCGLPTAFAGLKKGDFVVDLGSGAGNDCFVARAEVGETGKVIGIDFTDAMIEKAKNNAQKRGFTNVTFRKGDIEDMPIGGNSVDVVISNCVLNLLPSKDKIFHEIFRVLKPGGHFCISDVVL
;
A
#
# COMPACT_ATOMS: atom_id res chain seq x y z
N PHE A 1 47.59 20.68 16.67
CA PHE A 1 46.44 21.12 15.87
C PHE A 1 45.91 20.06 14.90
N VAL A 2 46.69 19.09 14.42
CA VAL A 2 46.30 18.05 13.46
C VAL A 2 45.50 16.92 14.13
N CYS A 3 45.69 16.66 15.41
CA CYS A 3 45.05 15.57 16.14
C CYS A 3 43.54 15.82 16.46
N LEU A 4 43.12 17.06 16.65
CA LEU A 4 41.73 17.42 16.98
C LEU A 4 40.78 17.28 15.79
N ARG A 5 41.24 17.45 14.54
CA ARG A 5 40.39 17.35 13.34
C ARG A 5 40.03 15.90 12.98
N THR A 6 40.93 14.96 13.21
CA THR A 6 40.68 13.53 12.96
C THR A 6 39.75 12.92 14.00
N TYR A 7 39.86 13.29 15.26
CA TYR A 7 38.95 12.84 16.31
C TYR A 7 37.50 13.34 16.09
N SER A 8 37.34 14.56 15.61
CA SER A 8 36.01 15.11 15.36
C SER A 8 35.26 14.42 14.20
N GLN A 9 35.98 13.99 13.13
CA GLN A 9 35.36 13.28 12.01
C GLN A 9 34.96 11.84 12.40
N PHE A 10 35.74 11.15 13.21
CA PHE A 10 35.39 9.83 13.71
C PHE A 10 34.19 9.89 14.68
N ALA A 11 34.15 10.89 15.54
CA ALA A 11 33.03 11.10 16.46
C ALA A 11 31.74 11.43 15.71
N LEU A 12 31.79 12.31 14.71
CA LEU A 12 30.66 12.66 13.86
C LEU A 12 30.10 11.46 13.09
N LYS A 13 30.97 10.66 12.44
CA LYS A 13 30.55 9.43 11.75
C LYS A 13 29.93 8.41 12.70
N ARG A 14 30.43 8.30 13.93
CA ARG A 14 29.88 7.40 14.93
C ARG A 14 28.52 7.86 15.43
N ILE A 15 28.34 9.16 15.61
CA ILE A 15 27.03 9.77 15.97
C ILE A 15 26.03 9.56 14.83
N GLU A 16 26.43 9.83 13.60
CA GLU A 16 25.60 9.62 12.42
C GLU A 16 25.17 8.15 12.26
N PHE A 17 26.11 7.22 12.46
CA PHE A 17 25.81 5.79 12.48
C PHE A 17 24.80 5.42 13.57
N LEU A 18 24.95 5.94 14.78
CA LEU A 18 24.04 5.67 15.89
C LEU A 18 22.65 6.26 15.64
N ILE A 19 22.56 7.48 15.10
CA ILE A 19 21.29 8.11 14.72
C ILE A 19 20.61 7.27 13.66
N ASN A 20 21.29 6.86 12.60
CA ASN A 20 20.73 6.03 11.54
C ASN A 20 20.28 4.65 12.07
N LEU A 21 20.99 4.07 13.02
CA LEU A 21 20.61 2.81 13.67
C LEU A 21 19.34 2.98 14.51
N LEU A 22 19.23 4.06 15.29
CA LEU A 22 18.05 4.37 16.09
C LEU A 22 16.84 4.61 15.19
N LEU A 23 16.97 5.42 14.15
CA LEU A 23 15.90 5.65 13.16
C LEU A 23 15.48 4.35 12.46
N TYR A 24 16.43 3.46 12.15
CA TYR A 24 16.11 2.16 11.56
C TYR A 24 15.31 1.27 12.51
N MET A 25 15.66 1.25 13.79
CA MET A 25 14.94 0.47 14.81
C MET A 25 13.52 1.02 15.03
N GLU A 26 13.37 2.34 15.17
CA GLU A 26 12.07 3.01 15.29
C GLU A 26 11.17 2.72 14.09
N ASN A 27 11.69 2.82 12.88
CA ASN A 27 10.96 2.51 11.65
C ASN A 27 10.50 1.05 11.61
N LYS A 28 11.30 0.12 12.09
CA LYS A 28 10.95 -1.30 12.16
C LYS A 28 9.84 -1.55 13.18
N GLU A 29 9.90 -0.89 14.32
CA GLU A 29 8.85 -1.00 15.36
C GLU A 29 7.51 -0.45 14.86
N ILE A 30 7.51 0.69 14.17
CA ILE A 30 6.31 1.27 13.57
C ILE A 30 5.69 0.29 12.55
N LYS A 31 6.47 -0.27 11.63
CA LYS A 31 5.98 -1.26 10.67
C LYS A 31 5.38 -2.50 11.34
N GLU A 32 6.02 -2.99 12.41
CA GLU A 32 5.51 -4.15 13.13
C GLU A 32 4.19 -3.86 13.85
N MET A 33 4.06 -2.67 14.47
CA MET A 33 2.80 -2.22 15.08
C MET A 33 1.67 -2.11 14.06
N VAL A 34 1.94 -1.53 12.89
CA VAL A 34 0.97 -1.43 11.79
C VAL A 34 0.55 -2.83 11.35
N LYS A 35 1.52 -3.74 11.12
CA LYS A 35 1.25 -5.12 10.72
C LYS A 35 0.36 -5.87 11.72
N GLN A 36 0.66 -5.75 13.01
CA GLN A 36 -0.13 -6.38 14.06
C GLN A 36 -1.57 -5.86 14.06
N LYS A 37 -1.76 -4.54 13.99
CA LYS A 37 -3.09 -3.91 13.96
C LYS A 37 -3.91 -4.40 12.77
N TYR A 38 -3.34 -4.40 11.57
CA TYR A 38 -4.04 -4.82 10.35
C TYR A 38 -4.26 -6.33 10.28
N SER A 39 -3.40 -7.14 10.91
CA SER A 39 -3.64 -8.59 11.06
C SER A 39 -4.90 -8.87 11.89
N VAL A 40 -5.12 -8.12 12.97
CA VAL A 40 -6.33 -8.24 13.80
C VAL A 40 -7.56 -7.81 13.00
N LEU A 41 -7.50 -6.69 12.28
CA LEU A 41 -8.60 -6.19 11.45
C LEU A 41 -8.99 -7.18 10.34
N ALA A 42 -8.02 -7.85 9.71
CA ALA A 42 -8.28 -8.86 8.69
C ALA A 42 -9.08 -10.06 9.21
N LEU A 43 -8.94 -10.39 10.49
CA LEU A 43 -9.62 -11.53 11.14
C LEU A 43 -11.00 -11.17 11.71
N GLN A 44 -11.30 -9.88 11.87
CA GLN A 44 -12.61 -9.42 12.33
C GLN A 44 -13.60 -9.45 11.16
N ASN A 45 -14.74 -10.12 11.35
CA ASN A 45 -15.79 -10.24 10.33
C ASN A 45 -16.83 -9.09 10.38
N ASP A 46 -16.65 -8.11 11.24
CA ASP A 46 -17.62 -7.03 11.42
C ASP A 46 -17.29 -5.85 10.50
N ASN A 47 -18.22 -5.51 9.61
CA ASN A 47 -18.21 -4.36 8.72
C ASN A 47 -18.24 -2.99 9.45
N GLN A 48 -17.83 -2.91 10.72
CA GLN A 48 -17.89 -1.72 11.57
C GLN A 48 -16.56 -1.25 12.15
N SER A 49 -15.44 -1.83 11.77
CA SER A 49 -14.14 -1.41 12.33
C SER A 49 -13.49 -0.32 11.47
N SER A 50 -13.73 0.93 11.84
CA SER A 50 -12.90 2.06 11.38
C SER A 50 -11.47 1.90 11.90
N CYS A 51 -10.46 2.03 11.03
CA CYS A 51 -9.04 1.92 11.41
C CYS A 51 -8.55 3.01 12.38
N CYS A 52 -9.30 4.09 12.56
CA CYS A 52 -8.86 5.30 13.25
C CYS A 52 -9.57 5.61 14.57
N GLY A 53 -10.23 4.64 15.22
CA GLY A 53 -10.86 4.84 16.53
C GLY A 53 -12.39 5.02 16.46
N SER A 54 -13.03 4.93 17.61
CA SER A 54 -14.49 4.88 17.78
C SER A 54 -15.24 6.21 17.58
N ASP A 55 -14.61 7.23 17.07
CA ASP A 55 -15.24 8.55 16.89
C ASP A 55 -15.74 8.76 15.46
N ASN A 56 -17.00 9.12 15.35
CA ASN A 56 -17.77 9.37 14.11
C ASN A 56 -17.16 10.41 13.14
N VAL A 57 -16.00 10.99 13.46
CA VAL A 57 -15.35 12.04 12.66
C VAL A 57 -14.68 11.47 11.40
N TYR A 58 -14.24 10.21 11.44
CA TYR A 58 -13.50 9.57 10.31
C TYR A 58 -14.41 8.87 9.29
N ASN A 59 -15.68 8.63 9.61
CA ASN A 59 -16.66 8.10 8.64
C ASN A 59 -16.99 9.10 7.51
N ILE A 60 -16.57 10.37 7.62
CA ILE A 60 -16.78 11.41 6.61
C ILE A 60 -15.86 11.21 5.40
N MET A 61 -14.76 10.45 5.54
CA MET A 61 -13.77 10.24 4.48
C MET A 61 -13.90 8.89 3.77
N ASN A 62 -14.80 8.02 4.23
CA ASN A 62 -15.06 6.73 3.59
C ASN A 62 -16.00 6.93 2.41
N GLU A 63 -15.46 6.86 1.19
CA GLU A 63 -16.27 6.93 -0.02
C GLU A 63 -17.02 5.62 -0.28
N ASP A 64 -18.23 5.74 -0.84
CA ASP A 64 -19.09 4.59 -1.11
C ASP A 64 -18.67 3.84 -2.36
N TYR A 65 -18.03 2.69 -2.18
CA TYR A 65 -17.62 1.79 -3.24
C TYR A 65 -18.76 0.97 -3.83
N SER A 66 -19.93 0.91 -3.18
CA SER A 66 -21.02 0.00 -3.53
C SER A 66 -21.57 0.18 -4.94
N GLN A 67 -21.34 1.36 -5.54
CA GLN A 67 -21.79 1.71 -6.88
C GLN A 67 -20.74 1.44 -7.96
N LEU A 68 -19.54 1.01 -7.59
CA LEU A 68 -18.45 0.77 -8.54
C LEU A 68 -18.50 -0.64 -9.10
N ASP A 69 -18.25 -0.76 -10.40
CA ASP A 69 -18.01 -2.05 -11.03
C ASP A 69 -16.82 -2.74 -10.39
N GLY A 70 -16.98 -4.00 -10.02
CA GLY A 70 -15.92 -4.77 -9.35
C GLY A 70 -15.97 -4.69 -7.82
N TYR A 71 -16.83 -3.88 -7.22
CA TYR A 71 -17.01 -3.85 -5.76
C TYR A 71 -17.23 -5.24 -5.17
N GLU A 72 -16.59 -5.51 -4.04
CA GLU A 72 -16.71 -6.75 -3.28
C GLU A 72 -16.87 -6.46 -1.80
N ALA A 73 -18.06 -6.68 -1.26
CA ALA A 73 -18.36 -6.41 0.15
C ALA A 73 -17.45 -7.15 1.13
N ASP A 74 -17.04 -8.41 0.81
CA ASP A 74 -16.11 -9.18 1.63
C ASP A 74 -14.67 -8.60 1.62
N ALA A 75 -14.35 -7.76 0.64
CA ALA A 75 -13.05 -7.09 0.50
C ALA A 75 -13.06 -5.65 1.04
N ASP A 76 -14.23 -5.08 1.21
CA ASP A 76 -14.40 -3.74 1.77
C ASP A 76 -14.35 -3.81 3.30
N LEU A 77 -13.25 -3.36 3.86
CA LEU A 77 -13.04 -3.33 5.32
C LEU A 77 -13.27 -1.92 5.90
N GLY A 78 -13.76 -0.96 5.10
CA GLY A 78 -13.94 0.42 5.52
C GLY A 78 -12.63 1.14 5.87
N LEU A 79 -11.52 0.75 5.26
CA LEU A 79 -10.18 1.25 5.58
C LEU A 79 -9.65 2.28 4.58
N GLY A 80 -10.36 2.50 3.48
CA GLY A 80 -10.01 3.48 2.45
C GLY A 80 -10.37 4.92 2.85
N CYS A 81 -9.67 5.88 2.26
CA CYS A 81 -9.88 7.32 2.47
C CYS A 81 -10.24 8.03 1.15
N GLY A 82 -10.62 7.31 0.11
CA GLY A 82 -10.99 7.83 -1.20
C GLY A 82 -11.06 6.73 -2.25
N LEU A 83 -11.23 7.13 -3.51
CA LEU A 83 -11.39 6.25 -4.67
C LEU A 83 -10.24 6.46 -5.66
N PRO A 84 -9.01 5.96 -5.41
CA PRO A 84 -7.89 6.18 -6.31
C PRO A 84 -8.16 5.63 -7.72
N THR A 85 -8.92 4.56 -7.84
CA THR A 85 -9.31 3.94 -9.11
C THR A 85 -10.14 4.87 -10.00
N ALA A 86 -11.02 5.70 -9.42
CA ALA A 86 -11.83 6.66 -10.17
C ALA A 86 -11.02 7.78 -10.82
N PHE A 87 -9.85 8.09 -10.27
CA PHE A 87 -8.99 9.19 -10.73
C PHE A 87 -7.71 8.70 -11.44
N ALA A 88 -7.41 7.41 -11.36
CA ALA A 88 -6.20 6.83 -11.94
C ALA A 88 -6.19 6.79 -13.47
N GLY A 89 -7.32 7.04 -14.13
CA GLY A 89 -7.39 7.01 -15.59
C GLY A 89 -7.01 5.67 -16.21
N LEU A 90 -7.44 4.57 -15.57
CA LEU A 90 -7.15 3.20 -15.96
C LEU A 90 -7.71 2.90 -17.36
N LYS A 91 -6.98 2.11 -18.15
CA LYS A 91 -7.37 1.73 -19.51
C LYS A 91 -7.42 0.21 -19.65
N LYS A 92 -8.24 -0.26 -20.60
CA LYS A 92 -8.29 -1.68 -20.95
C LYS A 92 -6.90 -2.19 -21.34
N GLY A 93 -6.49 -3.26 -20.69
CA GLY A 93 -5.18 -3.88 -20.91
C GLY A 93 -4.05 -3.38 -20.02
N ASP A 94 -4.25 -2.35 -19.19
CA ASP A 94 -3.22 -1.84 -18.28
C ASP A 94 -2.77 -2.90 -17.28
N PHE A 95 -1.50 -2.84 -16.93
CA PHE A 95 -0.94 -3.52 -15.78
C PHE A 95 -0.92 -2.57 -14.59
N VAL A 96 -1.73 -2.86 -13.57
CA VAL A 96 -1.91 -2.05 -12.37
C VAL A 96 -1.27 -2.74 -11.17
N VAL A 97 -0.62 -1.96 -10.30
CA VAL A 97 -0.15 -2.39 -8.99
C VAL A 97 -0.84 -1.56 -7.91
N ASP A 98 -1.42 -2.24 -6.92
CA ASP A 98 -2.06 -1.62 -5.76
C ASP A 98 -1.17 -1.80 -4.52
N LEU A 99 -0.79 -0.68 -3.91
CA LEU A 99 0.09 -0.64 -2.75
C LEU A 99 -0.72 -0.67 -1.45
N GLY A 100 -0.49 -1.69 -0.62
CA GLY A 100 -1.26 -1.93 0.60
C GLY A 100 -2.68 -2.38 0.29
N SER A 101 -2.80 -3.36 -0.61
CA SER A 101 -4.08 -3.79 -1.19
C SER A 101 -5.10 -4.34 -0.20
N GLY A 102 -4.72 -4.59 1.05
CA GLY A 102 -5.61 -5.15 2.06
C GLY A 102 -6.32 -6.41 1.57
N ALA A 103 -7.63 -6.48 1.74
CA ALA A 103 -8.47 -7.60 1.30
C ALA A 103 -8.81 -7.56 -0.21
N GLY A 104 -8.31 -6.57 -0.97
CA GLY A 104 -8.33 -6.54 -2.44
C GLY A 104 -9.39 -5.66 -3.08
N ASN A 105 -10.10 -4.82 -2.34
CA ASN A 105 -11.23 -4.04 -2.88
C ASN A 105 -10.81 -3.17 -4.09
N ASP A 106 -9.78 -2.31 -3.93
CA ASP A 106 -9.29 -1.47 -5.03
C ASP A 106 -8.74 -2.29 -6.20
N CYS A 107 -8.13 -3.46 -5.94
CA CYS A 107 -7.70 -4.38 -6.99
C CYS A 107 -8.87 -4.91 -7.84
N PHE A 108 -10.01 -5.19 -7.23
CA PHE A 108 -11.18 -5.71 -7.96
C PHE A 108 -11.86 -4.62 -8.77
N VAL A 109 -11.95 -3.40 -8.24
CA VAL A 109 -12.42 -2.24 -8.99
C VAL A 109 -11.47 -1.94 -10.15
N ALA A 110 -10.15 -1.91 -9.91
CA ALA A 110 -9.16 -1.73 -10.98
C ALA A 110 -9.28 -2.81 -12.06
N ARG A 111 -9.53 -4.07 -11.67
CA ARG A 111 -9.76 -5.18 -12.62
C ARG A 111 -10.99 -4.95 -13.51
N ALA A 112 -12.08 -4.43 -12.98
CA ALA A 112 -13.25 -4.10 -13.77
C ALA A 112 -12.93 -3.04 -14.83
N GLU A 113 -12.12 -2.05 -14.47
CA GLU A 113 -11.66 -1.00 -15.38
C GLU A 113 -10.71 -1.53 -16.46
N VAL A 114 -9.66 -2.28 -16.09
CA VAL A 114 -8.66 -2.76 -17.06
C VAL A 114 -9.13 -3.97 -17.89
N GLY A 115 -10.18 -4.64 -17.44
CA GLY A 115 -10.78 -5.78 -18.14
C GLY A 115 -9.95 -7.06 -18.10
N GLU A 116 -10.34 -8.05 -18.88
CA GLU A 116 -9.73 -9.39 -18.89
C GLU A 116 -8.31 -9.40 -19.47
N THR A 117 -8.00 -8.48 -20.36
CA THR A 117 -6.69 -8.33 -20.98
C THR A 117 -5.69 -7.57 -20.12
N GLY A 118 -6.18 -6.84 -19.12
CA GLY A 118 -5.35 -6.16 -18.13
C GLY A 118 -4.85 -7.11 -17.07
N LYS A 119 -4.00 -6.59 -16.18
CA LYS A 119 -3.44 -7.32 -15.07
C LYS A 119 -3.43 -6.46 -13.82
N VAL A 120 -3.80 -7.04 -12.68
CA VAL A 120 -3.74 -6.34 -11.38
C VAL A 120 -2.92 -7.16 -10.39
N ILE A 121 -2.00 -6.51 -9.70
CA ILE A 121 -1.27 -7.10 -8.59
C ILE A 121 -1.46 -6.24 -7.34
N GLY A 122 -2.07 -6.82 -6.31
CA GLY A 122 -2.09 -6.22 -4.98
C GLY A 122 -0.85 -6.64 -4.17
N ILE A 123 -0.23 -5.68 -3.50
CA ILE A 123 0.88 -5.90 -2.57
C ILE A 123 0.43 -5.52 -1.17
N ASP A 124 0.61 -6.43 -0.22
CA ASP A 124 0.42 -6.16 1.21
C ASP A 124 1.47 -6.92 2.03
N PHE A 125 1.90 -6.37 3.15
CA PHE A 125 2.90 -7.03 4.01
C PHE A 125 2.27 -7.92 5.09
N THR A 126 0.93 -7.91 5.22
CA THR A 126 0.16 -8.67 6.19
C THR A 126 -0.31 -10.00 5.61
N ASP A 127 0.10 -11.12 6.20
CA ASP A 127 -0.29 -12.46 5.71
C ASP A 127 -1.80 -12.65 5.68
N ALA A 128 -2.50 -12.23 6.74
CA ALA A 128 -3.95 -12.36 6.85
C ALA A 128 -4.71 -11.58 5.77
N MET A 129 -4.24 -10.37 5.40
CA MET A 129 -4.82 -9.60 4.30
C MET A 129 -4.63 -10.30 2.96
N ILE A 130 -3.41 -10.76 2.67
CA ILE A 130 -3.10 -11.48 1.43
C ILE A 130 -3.95 -12.76 1.29
N GLU A 131 -4.14 -13.51 2.37
CA GLU A 131 -4.97 -14.71 2.36
C GLU A 131 -6.45 -14.36 2.09
N LYS A 132 -6.99 -13.35 2.77
CA LYS A 132 -8.36 -12.86 2.55
C LYS A 132 -8.55 -12.39 1.11
N ALA A 133 -7.61 -11.60 0.58
CA ALA A 133 -7.64 -11.10 -0.79
C ALA A 133 -7.62 -12.23 -1.83
N LYS A 134 -6.77 -13.25 -1.64
CA LYS A 134 -6.74 -14.45 -2.51
C LYS A 134 -8.05 -15.22 -2.50
N ASN A 135 -8.63 -15.40 -1.32
CA ASN A 135 -9.91 -16.09 -1.17
C ASN A 135 -11.03 -15.31 -1.89
N ASN A 136 -11.05 -13.99 -1.77
CA ASN A 136 -12.02 -13.15 -2.48
C ASN A 136 -11.84 -13.23 -4.00
N ALA A 137 -10.61 -13.16 -4.52
CA ALA A 137 -10.33 -13.32 -5.95
C ALA A 137 -10.76 -14.70 -6.47
N GLN A 138 -10.55 -15.75 -5.69
CA GLN A 138 -10.95 -17.11 -6.07
C GLN A 138 -12.49 -17.25 -6.12
N LYS A 139 -13.22 -16.70 -5.15
CA LYS A 139 -14.69 -16.65 -5.16
C LYS A 139 -15.23 -15.96 -6.43
N ARG A 140 -14.56 -14.93 -6.89
CA ARG A 140 -14.93 -14.14 -8.08
C ARG A 140 -14.48 -14.79 -9.40
N GLY A 141 -13.65 -15.84 -9.35
CA GLY A 141 -13.10 -16.49 -10.53
C GLY A 141 -12.12 -15.62 -11.34
N PHE A 142 -11.52 -14.61 -10.72
CA PHE A 142 -10.56 -13.72 -11.39
C PHE A 142 -9.22 -14.44 -11.61
N THR A 143 -8.77 -14.49 -12.85
CA THR A 143 -7.50 -15.11 -13.25
C THR A 143 -6.37 -14.10 -13.47
N ASN A 144 -6.72 -12.83 -13.65
CA ASN A 144 -5.79 -11.74 -13.94
C ASN A 144 -5.57 -10.78 -12.75
N VAL A 145 -6.08 -11.14 -11.56
CA VAL A 145 -5.79 -10.48 -10.30
C VAL A 145 -4.95 -11.40 -9.44
N THR A 146 -3.83 -10.92 -8.92
CA THR A 146 -2.96 -11.70 -8.04
C THR A 146 -2.53 -10.88 -6.84
N PHE A 147 -2.30 -11.54 -5.70
CA PHE A 147 -1.86 -10.89 -4.48
C PHE A 147 -0.51 -11.42 -4.03
N ARG A 148 0.41 -10.52 -3.72
CA ARG A 148 1.77 -10.82 -3.31
C ARG A 148 2.05 -10.22 -1.94
N LYS A 149 2.58 -11.05 -1.05
CA LYS A 149 3.16 -10.53 0.18
C LYS A 149 4.45 -9.80 -0.15
N GLY A 150 4.59 -8.56 0.32
CA GLY A 150 5.78 -7.76 0.11
C GLY A 150 5.75 -6.44 0.85
N ASP A 151 6.93 -5.85 0.99
CA ASP A 151 7.09 -4.47 1.47
C ASP A 151 7.01 -3.53 0.26
N ILE A 152 6.22 -2.47 0.36
CA ILE A 152 6.14 -1.48 -0.73
C ILE A 152 7.39 -0.60 -0.84
N GLU A 153 8.29 -0.64 0.15
CA GLU A 153 9.63 -0.05 0.06
C GLU A 153 10.64 -0.93 -0.70
N ASP A 154 10.27 -2.19 -1.03
CA ASP A 154 11.04 -3.14 -1.84
C ASP A 154 10.07 -4.10 -2.54
N MET A 155 9.42 -3.60 -3.58
CA MET A 155 8.31 -4.29 -4.24
C MET A 155 8.78 -5.55 -4.99
N PRO A 156 8.08 -6.71 -4.82
CA PRO A 156 8.38 -7.92 -5.60
C PRO A 156 7.86 -7.81 -7.04
N ILE A 157 8.18 -6.70 -7.71
CA ILE A 157 7.75 -6.33 -9.07
C ILE A 157 8.99 -5.97 -9.90
N GLY A 158 9.02 -6.41 -11.13
CA GLY A 158 10.08 -6.04 -12.08
C GLY A 158 10.05 -4.55 -12.42
N GLY A 159 11.23 -3.95 -12.66
CA GLY A 159 11.32 -2.55 -13.08
C GLY A 159 10.71 -2.33 -14.47
N ASN A 160 10.28 -1.10 -14.75
CA ASN A 160 9.73 -0.67 -16.04
C ASN A 160 8.64 -1.61 -16.60
N SER A 161 7.75 -2.10 -15.74
CA SER A 161 6.77 -3.11 -16.14
C SER A 161 5.32 -2.71 -15.92
N VAL A 162 5.05 -1.72 -15.07
CA VAL A 162 3.73 -1.31 -14.60
C VAL A 162 3.25 -0.07 -15.35
N ASP A 163 1.99 -0.04 -15.76
CA ASP A 163 1.38 1.11 -16.41
C ASP A 163 0.88 2.11 -15.37
N VAL A 164 0.22 1.62 -14.32
CA VAL A 164 -0.36 2.46 -13.27
C VAL A 164 -0.10 1.85 -11.89
N VAL A 165 0.30 2.70 -10.94
CA VAL A 165 0.36 2.37 -9.51
C VAL A 165 -0.77 3.10 -8.80
N ILE A 166 -1.55 2.39 -7.98
CA ILE A 166 -2.57 2.98 -7.11
C ILE A 166 -2.23 2.72 -5.65
N SER A 167 -2.73 3.57 -4.75
CA SER A 167 -2.63 3.39 -3.30
C SER A 167 -3.74 4.13 -2.58
N ASN A 168 -4.27 3.54 -1.50
CA ASN A 168 -5.36 4.10 -0.72
C ASN A 168 -5.09 4.01 0.78
N CYS A 169 -4.85 5.15 1.45
CA CYS A 169 -4.62 5.27 2.90
C CYS A 169 -3.48 4.38 3.45
N VAL A 170 -2.36 4.30 2.76
CA VAL A 170 -1.23 3.41 3.11
C VAL A 170 0.05 4.18 3.43
N LEU A 171 0.37 5.22 2.64
CA LEU A 171 1.66 5.89 2.74
C LEU A 171 1.84 6.61 4.08
N ASN A 172 0.77 7.13 4.67
CA ASN A 172 0.80 7.78 5.99
C ASN A 172 1.25 6.84 7.11
N LEU A 173 1.02 5.54 6.95
CA LEU A 173 1.34 4.51 7.95
C LEU A 173 2.83 4.17 7.98
N LEU A 174 3.59 4.61 6.97
CA LEU A 174 4.98 4.20 6.79
C LEU A 174 5.94 5.38 6.98
N PRO A 175 7.08 5.15 7.62
CA PRO A 175 8.02 6.22 7.96
C PRO A 175 8.82 6.72 6.77
N SER A 176 9.05 5.90 5.75
CA SER A 176 10.03 6.16 4.68
C SER A 176 9.36 6.37 3.32
N LYS A 177 8.74 7.54 3.13
CA LYS A 177 8.04 7.88 1.88
C LYS A 177 8.98 7.93 0.67
N ASP A 178 10.21 8.41 0.86
CA ASP A 178 11.20 8.51 -0.23
C ASP A 178 11.48 7.15 -0.89
N LYS A 179 11.64 6.09 -0.08
CA LYS A 179 11.86 4.73 -0.61
C LYS A 179 10.67 4.25 -1.42
N ILE A 180 9.45 4.52 -0.94
CA ILE A 180 8.23 4.12 -1.65
C ILE A 180 8.16 4.81 -3.00
N PHE A 181 8.41 6.12 -3.08
CA PHE A 181 8.40 6.84 -4.35
C PHE A 181 9.52 6.39 -5.30
N HIS A 182 10.70 6.01 -4.78
CA HIS A 182 11.76 5.40 -5.60
C HIS A 182 11.31 4.05 -6.19
N GLU A 183 10.65 3.22 -5.41
CA GLU A 183 10.11 1.94 -5.87
C GLU A 183 8.98 2.13 -6.88
N ILE A 184 8.06 3.08 -6.65
CA ILE A 184 7.02 3.44 -7.64
C ILE A 184 7.68 3.83 -8.96
N PHE A 185 8.68 4.72 -8.92
CA PHE A 185 9.39 5.14 -10.13
C PHE A 185 10.11 3.97 -10.81
N ARG A 186 10.72 3.07 -10.04
CA ARG A 186 11.44 1.89 -10.56
C ARG A 186 10.52 0.95 -11.32
N VAL A 187 9.31 0.70 -10.81
CA VAL A 187 8.38 -0.28 -11.40
C VAL A 187 7.60 0.28 -12.58
N LEU A 188 7.35 1.59 -12.63
CA LEU A 188 6.61 2.24 -13.70
C LEU A 188 7.35 2.18 -15.04
N LYS A 189 6.62 1.88 -16.11
CA LYS A 189 7.08 2.06 -17.48
C LYS A 189 7.33 3.53 -17.80
N PRO A 190 8.17 3.86 -18.78
CA PRO A 190 8.19 5.20 -19.37
C PRO A 190 6.78 5.62 -19.81
N GLY A 191 6.28 6.74 -19.29
CA GLY A 191 4.91 7.21 -19.53
C GLY A 191 3.85 6.61 -18.61
N GLY A 192 4.19 5.67 -17.73
CA GLY A 192 3.34 5.20 -16.65
C GLY A 192 3.16 6.28 -15.57
N HIS A 193 2.14 6.12 -14.74
CA HIS A 193 1.80 7.09 -13.70
C HIS A 193 1.28 6.43 -12.42
N PHE A 194 1.09 7.24 -11.38
CA PHE A 194 0.50 6.76 -10.13
C PHE A 194 -0.65 7.65 -9.67
N CYS A 195 -1.58 7.08 -8.91
CA CYS A 195 -2.66 7.77 -8.24
C CYS A 195 -2.73 7.32 -6.78
N ILE A 196 -2.61 8.25 -5.86
CA ILE A 196 -2.59 8.01 -4.41
C ILE A 196 -3.70 8.82 -3.77
N SER A 197 -4.54 8.13 -2.99
CA SER A 197 -5.49 8.76 -2.06
C SER A 197 -4.98 8.52 -0.64
N ASP A 198 -4.76 9.60 0.11
CA ASP A 198 -4.24 9.49 1.48
C ASP A 198 -4.60 10.73 2.30
N VAL A 199 -4.59 10.59 3.63
CA VAL A 199 -4.84 11.69 4.55
C VAL A 199 -3.61 12.57 4.64
N VAL A 200 -3.78 13.86 4.41
CA VAL A 200 -2.73 14.88 4.59
C VAL A 200 -2.98 15.60 5.90
N LEU A 201 -2.02 15.53 6.82
CA LEU A 201 -2.02 16.25 8.10
C LEU A 201 -1.21 17.53 8.00
#